data_81648d1c2208814c7568194262fb2acd
#
_entry.id   81648d1c2208814c7568194262fb2acd
#
_cell.length_a   1.000
_cell.length_b   1.000
_cell.length_c   1.000
_cell.angle_alpha   90.00
_cell.angle_beta   90.00
_cell.angle_gamma   90.00
#
_symmetry.space_group_name_H-M   'P 1'
#
loop_
_entity.id
_entity.type
_entity.pdbx_description
1 polymer ?
#
loop_
_entity_poly.entity_id
_entity_poly.type
_entity_poly.pdbx_seq_one_letter_code
_entity_poly.pdbx_strand_id
1 'polypeptide(L)'
;MPSFDYDDDGEKFIKWQVSGETEKHKTYVDLTNEAKRQIGKRPVISYFLDGSRHTYKVDDISYNKKVYPVIAGQVGIGCCKRTDGRMRPEKFYRRLVLSLPTVSNADGWKDDVFFAAQTKKLNKSEELKKLGIEFATILPYSPPKDQKNGKMEDSGIARIQDYMIESEKEMVAELVKAGKLNQDNYLLKDGSLEYKPMKSGREDLRTLQKIKHNYKWVIGVSKSFNPESILDHTGKANANYIADLPLFHRTPAVSYTHLRAHETGAYL
;
A
#
# COMPACT_ATOMS: atom_id res chain seq x y z
N MET A 1 5.64 19.35 11.46
CA MET A 1 4.95 19.21 10.17
C MET A 1 3.79 18.26 10.40
N PRO A 2 2.56 18.60 10.05
CA PRO A 2 1.45 17.65 10.16
C PRO A 2 1.74 16.47 9.23
N SER A 3 1.67 15.25 9.77
CA SER A 3 1.64 14.04 8.97
C SER A 3 0.37 14.08 8.13
N PHE A 4 0.49 14.07 6.81
CA PHE A 4 -0.66 13.84 5.97
C PHE A 4 -1.12 12.40 6.20
N ASP A 5 -2.28 12.23 6.82
CA ASP A 5 -2.99 10.97 6.89
C ASP A 5 -3.52 10.67 5.49
N TYR A 6 -2.88 9.73 4.81
CA TYR A 6 -3.27 9.29 3.47
C TYR A 6 -4.47 8.33 3.47
N ASP A 7 -5.07 8.10 4.61
CA ASP A 7 -6.30 7.28 4.73
C ASP A 7 -7.58 8.07 4.36
N ASP A 8 -7.47 9.34 3.94
CA ASP A 8 -8.60 10.21 3.63
C ASP A 8 -8.98 10.24 2.13
N ASP A 9 -8.96 9.10 1.48
CA ASP A 9 -9.65 8.90 0.19
C ASP A 9 -11.12 8.51 0.46
N GLY A 10 -11.95 9.50 0.82
CA GLY A 10 -13.39 9.44 0.88
C GLY A 10 -13.97 8.25 1.68
N GLU A 11 -14.89 8.52 2.57
CA GLU A 11 -15.56 7.58 3.47
C GLU A 11 -15.73 6.17 2.88
N LYS A 12 -14.77 5.28 3.17
CA LYS A 12 -14.80 3.87 2.79
C LYS A 12 -15.56 3.12 3.86
N PHE A 13 -16.85 2.97 3.67
CA PHE A 13 -17.68 2.18 4.57
C PHE A 13 -17.46 0.69 4.34
N ILE A 14 -17.08 -0.03 5.38
CA ILE A 14 -17.06 -1.49 5.39
C ILE A 14 -18.50 -1.95 5.66
N LYS A 15 -19.17 -2.46 4.63
CA LYS A 15 -20.47 -3.12 4.81
C LYS A 15 -20.27 -4.58 5.20
N TRP A 16 -20.89 -4.99 6.28
CA TRP A 16 -21.00 -6.39 6.63
C TRP A 16 -21.82 -7.11 5.56
N GLN A 17 -21.18 -7.98 4.81
CA GLN A 17 -21.89 -8.90 3.94
C GLN A 17 -22.15 -10.19 4.72
N VAL A 18 -23.37 -10.67 4.62
CA VAL A 18 -23.74 -11.98 5.17
C VAL A 18 -23.02 -13.03 4.33
N SER A 19 -21.98 -13.63 4.88
CA SER A 19 -21.24 -14.73 4.23
C SER A 19 -20.53 -15.57 5.29
N GLY A 20 -20.67 -16.88 5.21
CA GLY A 20 -19.95 -17.81 6.05
C GLY A 20 -20.07 -17.56 7.56
N GLU A 21 -19.08 -16.90 8.16
CA GLU A 21 -19.08 -16.64 9.61
C GLU A 21 -20.16 -15.67 10.07
N THR A 22 -20.61 -14.75 9.21
CA THR A 22 -21.64 -13.75 9.56
C THR A 22 -23.06 -14.28 9.43
N GLU A 23 -23.28 -15.38 8.70
CA GLU A 23 -24.61 -16.00 8.55
C GLU A 23 -25.21 -16.51 9.86
N LYS A 24 -24.36 -16.87 10.81
CA LYS A 24 -24.79 -17.46 12.09
C LYS A 24 -25.00 -16.44 13.21
N HIS A 25 -25.05 -15.14 12.93
CA HIS A 25 -25.27 -14.06 13.88
C HIS A 25 -24.36 -14.13 15.15
N LYS A 26 -23.16 -14.72 15.02
CA LYS A 26 -22.21 -14.73 16.12
C LYS A 26 -21.68 -13.32 16.33
N THR A 27 -21.87 -12.80 17.52
CA THR A 27 -21.41 -11.46 17.89
C THR A 27 -19.89 -11.39 17.89
N TYR A 28 -19.23 -12.45 18.41
CA TYR A 28 -17.76 -12.55 18.45
C TYR A 28 -17.33 -14.00 18.18
N VAL A 29 -16.11 -14.17 17.72
CA VAL A 29 -15.46 -15.49 17.61
C VAL A 29 -14.48 -15.61 18.77
N ASP A 30 -14.74 -16.56 19.68
CA ASP A 30 -13.87 -16.88 20.81
C ASP A 30 -12.66 -17.68 20.33
N LEU A 31 -11.46 -17.15 20.54
CA LEU A 31 -10.18 -17.76 20.23
C LEU A 31 -9.39 -18.18 21.48
N THR A 32 -10.02 -18.20 22.67
CA THR A 32 -9.33 -18.48 23.93
C THR A 32 -8.61 -19.83 23.91
N ASN A 33 -9.24 -20.87 23.38
CA ASN A 33 -8.63 -22.19 23.31
C ASN A 33 -7.49 -22.25 22.30
N GLU A 34 -7.65 -21.60 21.15
CA GLU A 34 -6.61 -21.46 20.13
C GLU A 34 -5.41 -20.69 20.67
N ALA A 35 -5.64 -19.57 21.36
CA ALA A 35 -4.60 -18.80 22.01
C ALA A 35 -3.81 -19.64 23.04
N LYS A 36 -4.51 -20.41 23.90
CA LYS A 36 -3.87 -21.33 24.87
C LYS A 36 -3.01 -22.39 24.17
N ARG A 37 -3.47 -22.95 23.05
CA ARG A 37 -2.73 -23.94 22.26
C ARG A 37 -1.47 -23.38 21.59
N GLN A 38 -1.40 -22.06 21.39
CA GLN A 38 -0.24 -21.39 20.77
C GLN A 38 0.82 -20.96 21.78
N ILE A 39 0.52 -21.00 23.11
CA ILE A 39 1.49 -20.66 24.14
C ILE A 39 2.69 -21.62 24.04
N GLY A 40 3.89 -21.06 23.98
CA GLY A 40 5.15 -21.80 23.85
C GLY A 40 5.48 -22.30 22.43
N LYS A 41 4.60 -22.14 21.45
CA LYS A 41 4.92 -22.46 20.05
C LYS A 41 5.71 -21.33 19.38
N ARG A 42 6.49 -21.70 18.37
CA ARG A 42 7.18 -20.71 17.52
C ARG A 42 6.15 -19.86 16.82
N PRO A 43 6.26 -18.52 16.89
CA PRO A 43 5.37 -17.64 16.17
C PRO A 43 5.54 -17.78 14.66
N VAL A 44 4.43 -17.90 13.94
CA VAL A 44 4.42 -18.03 12.47
C VAL A 44 4.74 -16.71 11.75
N ILE A 45 4.52 -15.56 12.40
CA ILE A 45 4.92 -14.25 11.84
C ILE A 45 6.42 -14.11 11.99
N SER A 46 7.14 -14.28 10.90
CA SER A 46 8.61 -14.28 10.86
C SER A 46 9.20 -13.08 10.15
N TYR A 47 8.45 -12.46 9.22
CA TYR A 47 8.90 -11.33 8.43
C TYR A 47 8.05 -10.09 8.73
N PHE A 48 8.68 -8.91 8.63
CA PHE A 48 8.05 -7.61 8.87
C PHE A 48 8.49 -6.66 7.76
N LEU A 49 7.53 -6.04 7.09
CA LEU A 49 7.77 -5.14 5.96
C LEU A 49 7.12 -3.79 6.23
N ASP A 50 7.89 -2.74 6.02
CA ASP A 50 7.43 -1.36 6.10
C ASP A 50 8.07 -0.52 4.99
N GLY A 51 7.30 0.45 4.47
CA GLY A 51 7.72 1.44 3.53
C GLY A 51 7.81 2.82 4.18
N SER A 52 8.79 3.60 3.78
CA SER A 52 8.94 4.98 4.20
C SER A 52 9.18 5.88 2.99
N ARG A 53 8.74 7.13 3.08
CA ARG A 53 9.03 8.15 2.10
C ARG A 53 9.31 9.50 2.73
N HIS A 54 10.18 10.26 2.09
CA HIS A 54 10.36 11.69 2.32
C HIS A 54 10.22 12.41 0.99
N THR A 55 9.48 13.49 0.96
CA THR A 55 9.21 14.26 -0.26
C THR A 55 9.59 15.71 -0.07
N TYR A 56 10.17 16.30 -1.12
CA TYR A 56 10.65 17.67 -1.11
C TYR A 56 10.25 18.33 -2.43
N LYS A 57 9.63 19.50 -2.35
CA LYS A 57 9.49 20.36 -3.53
C LYS A 57 10.89 20.93 -3.83
N VAL A 58 11.41 20.64 -5.01
CA VAL A 58 12.78 21.03 -5.42
C VAL A 58 12.80 22.12 -6.47
N ASP A 59 11.73 22.26 -7.27
CA ASP A 59 11.65 23.27 -8.32
C ASP A 59 10.18 23.49 -8.75
N ASP A 60 9.99 24.45 -9.67
CA ASP A 60 8.72 24.73 -10.32
C ASP A 60 8.88 24.82 -11.85
N ILE A 61 7.98 24.21 -12.59
CA ILE A 61 7.90 24.30 -14.05
C ILE A 61 6.73 25.21 -14.44
N SER A 62 7.00 26.28 -15.17
CA SER A 62 5.96 27.17 -15.70
C SER A 62 5.55 26.73 -17.11
N TYR A 63 4.25 26.49 -17.30
CA TYR A 63 3.67 26.13 -18.58
C TYR A 63 2.25 26.67 -18.72
N ASN A 64 1.96 27.34 -19.84
CA ASN A 64 0.63 27.93 -20.11
C ASN A 64 0.06 28.75 -18.93
N LYS A 65 0.86 29.67 -18.39
CA LYS A 65 0.49 30.56 -17.26
C LYS A 65 0.17 29.82 -15.95
N LYS A 66 0.52 28.54 -15.85
CA LYS A 66 0.39 27.72 -14.63
C LYS A 66 1.78 27.30 -14.16
N VAL A 67 1.88 27.11 -12.86
CA VAL A 67 3.10 26.65 -12.20
C VAL A 67 2.86 25.24 -11.68
N TYR A 68 3.79 24.35 -11.97
CA TYR A 68 3.73 22.93 -11.63
C TYR A 68 4.96 22.58 -10.79
N PRO A 69 4.79 22.11 -9.56
CA PRO A 69 5.92 21.76 -8.71
C PRO A 69 6.65 20.50 -9.21
N VAL A 70 7.95 20.51 -9.05
CA VAL A 70 8.83 19.35 -9.20
C VAL A 70 9.08 18.78 -7.81
N ILE A 71 8.71 17.52 -7.59
CA ILE A 71 8.82 16.87 -6.29
C ILE A 71 9.90 15.79 -6.35
N ALA A 72 10.92 15.91 -5.52
CA ALA A 72 11.86 14.84 -5.28
C ALA A 72 11.35 13.93 -4.15
N GLY A 73 11.56 12.63 -4.28
CA GLY A 73 11.20 11.64 -3.28
C GLY A 73 12.35 10.71 -2.94
N GLN A 74 12.55 10.48 -1.67
CA GLN A 74 13.35 9.38 -1.16
C GLN A 74 12.42 8.30 -0.65
N VAL A 75 12.50 7.11 -1.25
CA VAL A 75 11.67 5.95 -0.92
C VAL A 75 12.55 4.86 -0.33
N GLY A 76 12.19 4.38 0.85
CA GLY A 76 12.82 3.26 1.52
C GLY A 76 11.81 2.13 1.73
N ILE A 77 12.16 0.89 1.40
CA ILE A 77 11.37 -0.29 1.73
C ILE A 77 12.26 -1.23 2.51
N GLY A 78 11.85 -1.56 3.72
CA GLY A 78 12.61 -2.44 4.62
C GLY A 78 11.84 -3.71 4.94
N CYS A 79 12.52 -4.86 4.81
CA CYS A 79 12.04 -6.12 5.34
C CYS A 79 13.02 -6.64 6.37
N CYS A 80 12.50 -6.96 7.56
CA CYS A 80 13.23 -7.60 8.63
C CYS A 80 12.73 -9.02 8.87
N LYS A 81 13.62 -9.90 9.30
CA LYS A 81 13.29 -11.25 9.76
C LYS A 81 13.50 -11.38 11.24
N ARG A 82 12.55 -12.00 11.95
CA ARG A 82 12.73 -12.40 13.35
C ARG A 82 13.41 -13.75 13.42
N THR A 83 14.56 -13.79 14.06
CA THR A 83 15.34 -15.01 14.31
C THR A 83 15.76 -14.99 15.78
N ASP A 84 15.40 -16.04 16.53
CA ASP A 84 15.77 -16.20 17.96
C ASP A 84 15.40 -14.98 18.82
N GLY A 85 14.17 -14.48 18.63
CA GLY A 85 13.65 -13.33 19.36
C GLY A 85 14.24 -11.97 18.95
N ARG A 86 15.13 -11.92 17.95
CA ARG A 86 15.78 -10.69 17.48
C ARG A 86 15.35 -10.37 16.06
N MET A 87 15.23 -9.08 15.76
CA MET A 87 15.00 -8.57 14.41
C MET A 87 16.34 -8.41 13.68
N ARG A 88 16.43 -8.98 12.47
CA ARG A 88 17.60 -8.84 11.61
C ARG A 88 17.16 -8.29 10.24
N PRO A 89 17.96 -7.41 9.60
CA PRO A 89 17.67 -6.97 8.25
C PRO A 89 17.64 -8.19 7.31
N GLU A 90 16.62 -8.28 6.48
CA GLU A 90 16.47 -9.32 5.45
C GLU A 90 16.72 -8.74 4.07
N LYS A 91 16.06 -7.64 3.76
CA LYS A 91 16.18 -6.94 2.49
C LYS A 91 15.83 -5.47 2.64
N PHE A 92 16.49 -4.63 1.85
CA PHE A 92 16.25 -3.20 1.89
C PHE A 92 16.40 -2.56 0.51
N TYR A 93 15.44 -1.70 0.13
CA TYR A 93 15.55 -0.82 -1.02
C TYR A 93 15.68 0.63 -0.56
N ARG A 94 16.52 1.36 -1.26
CA ARG A 94 16.60 2.83 -1.13
C ARG A 94 16.61 3.39 -2.54
N ARG A 95 15.62 4.20 -2.87
CA ARG A 95 15.41 4.71 -4.23
C ARG A 95 15.14 6.21 -4.17
N LEU A 96 15.77 6.96 -5.05
CA LEU A 96 15.46 8.37 -5.31
C LEU A 96 14.57 8.44 -6.55
N VAL A 97 13.53 9.25 -6.48
CA VAL A 97 12.58 9.45 -7.57
C VAL A 97 12.28 10.93 -7.75
N LEU A 98 11.92 11.34 -8.95
CA LEU A 98 11.33 12.66 -9.21
C LEU A 98 9.88 12.47 -9.65
N SER A 99 9.00 13.40 -9.26
CA SER A 99 7.66 13.50 -9.80
C SER A 99 7.53 14.79 -10.60
N LEU A 100 7.17 14.65 -11.88
CA LEU A 100 7.02 15.75 -12.85
C LEU A 100 5.60 15.79 -13.41
N PRO A 101 5.08 16.99 -13.76
CA PRO A 101 3.79 17.08 -14.39
C PRO A 101 3.79 16.45 -15.79
N THR A 102 2.70 15.82 -16.21
CA THR A 102 2.54 15.23 -17.54
C THR A 102 2.70 16.24 -18.67
N VAL A 103 2.41 17.53 -18.41
CA VAL A 103 2.61 18.62 -19.37
C VAL A 103 4.08 18.82 -19.76
N SER A 104 5.04 18.24 -19.03
CA SER A 104 6.46 18.22 -19.40
C SER A 104 6.72 17.41 -20.67
N ASN A 105 5.79 16.52 -21.04
CA ASN A 105 5.82 15.75 -22.29
C ASN A 105 5.11 16.54 -23.41
N ALA A 106 5.73 17.63 -23.84
CA ALA A 106 5.18 18.52 -24.85
C ALA A 106 5.08 17.88 -26.27
N ASP A 107 5.93 16.90 -26.54
CA ASP A 107 6.03 16.25 -27.85
C ASP A 107 4.96 15.16 -28.08
N GLY A 108 4.11 14.90 -27.09
CA GLY A 108 3.01 13.92 -27.18
C GLY A 108 3.46 12.45 -27.29
N TRP A 109 4.65 12.13 -26.83
CA TRP A 109 5.10 10.74 -26.74
C TRP A 109 4.26 9.98 -25.71
N LYS A 110 4.34 8.65 -25.72
CA LYS A 110 3.81 7.88 -24.60
C LYS A 110 4.58 8.25 -23.32
N ASP A 111 3.84 8.56 -22.26
CA ASP A 111 4.43 9.06 -21.02
C ASP A 111 5.50 8.12 -20.44
N ASP A 112 5.27 6.82 -20.45
CA ASP A 112 6.23 5.82 -19.97
C ASP A 112 7.56 5.89 -20.74
N VAL A 113 7.52 6.05 -22.06
CA VAL A 113 8.70 6.15 -22.91
C VAL A 113 9.42 7.47 -22.69
N PHE A 114 8.67 8.59 -22.66
CA PHE A 114 9.24 9.92 -22.43
C PHE A 114 9.96 10.02 -21.09
N PHE A 115 9.27 9.71 -20.01
CA PHE A 115 9.85 9.86 -18.65
C PHE A 115 10.97 8.86 -18.38
N ALA A 116 10.94 7.65 -18.97
CA ALA A 116 12.07 6.73 -18.93
C ALA A 116 13.32 7.31 -19.65
N ALA A 117 13.13 7.94 -20.79
CA ALA A 117 14.22 8.61 -21.52
C ALA A 117 14.78 9.79 -20.72
N GLN A 118 13.92 10.62 -20.11
CA GLN A 118 14.34 11.74 -19.26
C GLN A 118 15.09 11.24 -18.01
N THR A 119 14.66 10.13 -17.40
CA THR A 119 15.39 9.51 -16.28
C THR A 119 16.82 9.16 -16.68
N LYS A 120 16.99 8.49 -17.84
CA LYS A 120 18.30 8.16 -18.37
C LYS A 120 19.16 9.39 -18.68
N LYS A 121 18.54 10.45 -19.22
CA LYS A 121 19.24 11.71 -19.49
C LYS A 121 19.69 12.39 -18.21
N LEU A 122 18.82 12.45 -17.19
CA LEU A 122 19.12 13.01 -15.87
C LEU A 122 20.32 12.31 -15.23
N ASN A 123 20.32 10.98 -15.20
CA ASN A 123 21.40 10.17 -14.61
C ASN A 123 22.74 10.22 -15.38
N LYS A 124 22.74 10.86 -16.58
CA LYS A 124 24.00 11.15 -17.30
C LYS A 124 24.66 12.45 -16.88
N SER A 125 23.99 13.31 -16.05
CA SER A 125 24.58 14.53 -15.54
C SER A 125 25.86 14.25 -14.78
N GLU A 126 26.93 14.99 -15.10
CA GLU A 126 28.22 14.83 -14.43
C GLU A 126 28.17 15.30 -12.97
N GLU A 127 27.30 16.26 -12.65
CA GLU A 127 27.09 16.76 -11.31
C GLU A 127 26.48 15.66 -10.41
N LEU A 128 25.46 14.98 -10.89
CA LEU A 128 24.83 13.88 -10.15
C LEU A 128 25.79 12.70 -9.97
N LYS A 129 26.56 12.36 -11.00
CA LYS A 129 27.59 11.32 -10.91
C LYS A 129 28.67 11.63 -9.88
N LYS A 130 29.16 12.89 -9.84
CA LYS A 130 30.14 13.33 -8.84
C LYS A 130 29.61 13.21 -7.41
N LEU A 131 28.31 13.40 -7.22
CA LEU A 131 27.63 13.27 -5.93
C LEU A 131 27.20 11.83 -5.60
N GLY A 132 27.37 10.88 -6.53
CA GLY A 132 26.90 9.50 -6.38
C GLY A 132 25.38 9.40 -6.32
N ILE A 133 24.67 10.36 -6.94
CA ILE A 133 23.20 10.42 -6.96
C ILE A 133 22.70 9.79 -8.27
N GLU A 134 21.78 8.83 -8.11
CA GLU A 134 21.07 8.19 -9.23
C GLU A 134 19.58 8.14 -8.92
N PHE A 135 18.76 8.58 -9.87
CA PHE A 135 17.31 8.50 -9.78
C PHE A 135 16.81 7.19 -10.39
N ALA A 136 16.00 6.45 -9.64
CA ALA A 136 15.40 5.21 -10.11
C ALA A 136 14.41 5.45 -11.26
N THR A 137 13.62 6.53 -11.17
CA THR A 137 12.63 6.89 -12.21
C THR A 137 12.12 8.32 -12.03
N ILE A 138 11.55 8.84 -13.12
CA ILE A 138 10.71 10.04 -13.10
C ILE A 138 9.25 9.58 -13.22
N LEU A 139 8.41 10.01 -12.29
CA LEU A 139 7.00 9.65 -12.15
C LEU A 139 6.11 10.77 -12.70
N PRO A 140 5.35 10.56 -13.77
CA PRO A 140 4.43 11.58 -14.26
C PRO A 140 3.24 11.75 -13.31
N TYR A 141 2.82 12.99 -13.03
CA TYR A 141 1.58 13.30 -12.35
C TYR A 141 0.68 14.20 -13.19
N SER A 142 -0.62 14.01 -13.09
CA SER A 142 -1.63 14.90 -13.69
C SER A 142 -2.15 15.87 -12.64
N PRO A 143 -2.50 17.11 -13.04
CA PRO A 143 -3.17 18.04 -12.12
C PRO A 143 -4.44 17.44 -11.53
N PRO A 144 -4.84 17.84 -10.31
CA PRO A 144 -6.08 17.37 -9.71
C PRO A 144 -7.26 17.79 -10.59
N LYS A 145 -8.28 16.93 -10.67
CA LYS A 145 -9.50 17.19 -11.47
C LYS A 145 -10.26 18.39 -10.93
N ASP A 146 -10.31 18.54 -9.62
CA ASP A 146 -10.88 19.70 -8.93
C ASP A 146 -9.76 20.69 -8.59
N GLN A 147 -9.61 21.71 -9.44
CA GLN A 147 -8.58 22.74 -9.27
C GLN A 147 -8.87 23.72 -8.11
N LYS A 148 -10.08 23.70 -7.53
CA LYS A 148 -10.44 24.61 -6.44
C LYS A 148 -9.93 24.13 -5.09
N ASN A 149 -9.86 22.81 -4.87
CA ASN A 149 -9.53 22.21 -3.57
C ASN A 149 -8.21 21.41 -3.57
N GLY A 150 -7.70 21.00 -4.72
CA GLY A 150 -6.49 20.17 -4.80
C GLY A 150 -5.23 20.97 -5.11
N LYS A 151 -4.18 20.78 -4.31
CA LYS A 151 -2.87 21.35 -4.61
C LYS A 151 -2.14 20.49 -5.64
N MET A 152 -1.48 21.13 -6.61
CA MET A 152 -0.66 20.43 -7.61
C MET A 152 0.44 19.56 -6.96
N GLU A 153 0.97 20.03 -5.85
CA GLU A 153 2.01 19.36 -5.06
C GLU A 153 1.51 17.99 -4.54
N ASP A 154 0.27 17.92 -4.05
CA ASP A 154 -0.32 16.69 -3.52
C ASP A 154 -0.39 15.60 -4.59
N SER A 155 -0.65 15.97 -5.85
CA SER A 155 -0.64 15.03 -6.97
C SER A 155 0.74 14.42 -7.21
N GLY A 156 1.80 15.23 -7.13
CA GLY A 156 3.18 14.76 -7.25
C GLY A 156 3.59 13.86 -6.09
N ILE A 157 3.19 14.24 -4.86
CA ILE A 157 3.43 13.44 -3.65
C ILE A 157 2.70 12.10 -3.72
N ALA A 158 1.44 12.09 -4.18
CA ALA A 158 0.65 10.87 -4.33
C ALA A 158 1.31 9.88 -5.30
N ARG A 159 1.93 10.35 -6.39
CA ARG A 159 2.67 9.47 -7.31
C ARG A 159 3.90 8.82 -6.65
N ILE A 160 4.58 9.52 -5.76
CA ILE A 160 5.70 8.97 -4.99
C ILE A 160 5.18 7.93 -3.98
N GLN A 161 4.02 8.16 -3.36
CA GLN A 161 3.35 7.21 -2.50
C GLN A 161 2.97 5.92 -3.27
N ASP A 162 2.35 6.06 -4.45
CA ASP A 162 2.02 4.92 -5.31
C ASP A 162 3.27 4.09 -5.65
N TYR A 163 4.39 4.76 -5.95
CA TYR A 163 5.67 4.10 -6.24
C TYR A 163 6.22 3.35 -5.03
N MET A 164 6.07 3.90 -3.82
CA MET A 164 6.44 3.20 -2.59
C MET A 164 5.62 1.91 -2.42
N ILE A 165 4.29 1.99 -2.60
CA ILE A 165 3.39 0.83 -2.51
C ILE A 165 3.74 -0.23 -3.56
N GLU A 166 4.04 0.17 -4.80
CA GLU A 166 4.49 -0.79 -5.83
C GLU A 166 5.83 -1.44 -5.46
N SER A 167 6.75 -0.69 -4.86
CA SER A 167 8.03 -1.23 -4.39
C SER A 167 7.86 -2.21 -3.21
N GLU A 168 6.88 -2.01 -2.33
CA GLU A 168 6.51 -3.00 -1.32
C GLU A 168 5.99 -4.30 -1.96
N LYS A 169 5.13 -4.19 -2.99
CA LYS A 169 4.64 -5.37 -3.74
C LYS A 169 5.78 -6.14 -4.43
N GLU A 170 6.75 -5.42 -5.00
CA GLU A 170 7.95 -6.04 -5.58
C GLU A 170 8.70 -6.86 -4.52
N MET A 171 8.92 -6.29 -3.34
CA MET A 171 9.62 -6.99 -2.25
C MET A 171 8.86 -8.23 -1.79
N VAL A 172 7.53 -8.16 -1.64
CA VAL A 172 6.71 -9.34 -1.33
C VAL A 172 6.87 -10.42 -2.40
N ALA A 173 6.77 -10.05 -3.68
CA ALA A 173 6.92 -10.99 -4.79
C ALA A 173 8.30 -11.68 -4.79
N GLU A 174 9.36 -10.94 -4.47
CA GLU A 174 10.70 -11.50 -4.36
C GLU A 174 10.86 -12.46 -3.18
N LEU A 175 10.27 -12.16 -2.02
CA LEU A 175 10.26 -13.05 -0.87
C LEU A 175 9.51 -14.35 -1.18
N VAL A 176 8.37 -14.28 -1.88
CA VAL A 176 7.62 -15.45 -2.35
C VAL A 176 8.45 -16.26 -3.34
N LYS A 177 9.03 -15.61 -4.35
CA LYS A 177 9.89 -16.27 -5.35
C LYS A 177 11.08 -16.98 -4.72
N ALA A 178 11.61 -16.41 -3.64
CA ALA A 178 12.71 -17.00 -2.87
C ALA A 178 12.26 -18.11 -1.91
N GLY A 179 10.97 -18.50 -1.88
CA GLY A 179 10.41 -19.51 -0.99
C GLY A 179 10.40 -19.16 0.49
N LYS A 180 10.59 -17.87 0.82
CA LYS A 180 10.71 -17.38 2.19
C LYS A 180 9.37 -17.29 2.91
N LEU A 181 8.28 -17.02 2.18
CA LEU A 181 6.92 -16.95 2.70
C LEU A 181 6.19 -18.26 2.45
N ASN A 182 5.66 -18.86 3.51
CA ASN A 182 4.95 -20.14 3.50
C ASN A 182 4.08 -20.27 4.76
N GLN A 183 3.43 -21.42 4.95
CA GLN A 183 2.54 -21.69 6.09
C GLN A 183 3.20 -21.54 7.47
N ASP A 184 4.53 -21.65 7.57
CA ASP A 184 5.28 -21.54 8.82
C ASP A 184 5.95 -20.16 8.98
N ASN A 185 5.93 -19.34 7.93
CA ASN A 185 6.60 -18.06 7.88
C ASN A 185 5.73 -17.01 7.17
N TYR A 186 4.93 -16.31 7.95
CA TYR A 186 4.11 -15.19 7.49
C TYR A 186 4.89 -13.88 7.52
N LEU A 187 4.50 -12.98 6.61
CA LEU A 187 4.94 -11.59 6.58
C LEU A 187 3.84 -10.71 7.19
N LEU A 188 4.21 -9.87 8.13
CA LEU A 188 3.37 -8.78 8.60
C LEU A 188 3.78 -7.50 7.87
N LYS A 189 2.81 -6.89 7.17
CA LYS A 189 2.96 -5.62 6.47
C LYS A 189 2.28 -4.52 7.27
N ASP A 190 2.96 -3.38 7.44
CA ASP A 190 2.32 -2.18 7.97
C ASP A 190 1.32 -1.62 6.95
N GLY A 191 0.13 -1.26 7.44
CA GLY A 191 -0.96 -0.75 6.63
C GLY A 191 -1.86 -1.81 6.00
N SER A 192 -2.83 -1.34 5.23
CA SER A 192 -3.83 -2.16 4.56
C SER A 192 -3.23 -3.02 3.44
N LEU A 193 -3.86 -4.15 3.17
CA LEU A 193 -3.63 -4.98 1.97
C LEU A 193 -4.49 -4.55 0.79
N GLU A 194 -5.19 -3.42 0.92
CA GLU A 194 -5.99 -2.88 -0.17
C GLU A 194 -5.12 -2.38 -1.30
N TYR A 195 -5.52 -2.75 -2.49
CA TYR A 195 -4.98 -2.21 -3.72
C TYR A 195 -6.09 -1.55 -4.50
N LYS A 196 -5.84 -0.32 -5.00
CA LYS A 196 -6.82 0.34 -5.88
C LYS A 196 -7.17 -0.63 -7.02
N PRO A 197 -8.48 -0.82 -7.32
CA PRO A 197 -8.87 -1.65 -8.44
C PRO A 197 -8.25 -1.07 -9.71
N MET A 198 -7.47 -1.87 -10.40
CA MET A 198 -6.92 -1.50 -11.69
C MET A 198 -8.07 -1.41 -12.70
N LYS A 199 -7.87 -0.70 -13.81
CA LYS A 199 -8.87 -0.56 -14.87
C LYS A 199 -9.28 -1.94 -15.39
N SER A 200 -10.56 -2.12 -15.72
CA SER A 200 -11.11 -3.39 -16.16
C SER A 200 -10.47 -3.89 -17.47
N GLY A 201 -9.70 -4.98 -17.42
CA GLY A 201 -9.09 -5.64 -18.58
C GLY A 201 -8.48 -6.99 -18.22
N ARG A 202 -8.14 -7.80 -19.26
CA ARG A 202 -7.50 -9.12 -19.05
C ARG A 202 -6.15 -9.04 -18.32
N GLU A 203 -5.42 -7.97 -18.52
CA GLU A 203 -4.13 -7.72 -17.89
C GLU A 203 -4.29 -7.47 -16.38
N ASP A 204 -5.37 -6.80 -16.00
CA ASP A 204 -5.73 -6.55 -14.61
C ASP A 204 -6.09 -7.83 -13.86
N LEU A 205 -6.79 -8.77 -14.49
CA LEU A 205 -7.11 -10.07 -13.89
C LEU A 205 -5.85 -10.90 -13.61
N ARG A 206 -4.87 -10.91 -14.55
CA ARG A 206 -3.59 -11.59 -14.34
C ARG A 206 -2.78 -10.95 -13.20
N THR A 207 -2.78 -9.63 -13.12
CA THR A 207 -2.10 -8.88 -12.05
C THR A 207 -2.75 -9.15 -10.70
N LEU A 208 -4.09 -9.15 -10.62
CA LEU A 208 -4.83 -9.51 -9.41
C LEU A 208 -4.54 -10.96 -8.97
N GLN A 209 -4.48 -11.91 -9.91
CA GLN A 209 -4.14 -13.30 -9.58
C GLN A 209 -2.71 -13.42 -9.03
N LYS A 210 -1.75 -12.70 -9.62
CA LYS A 210 -0.37 -12.63 -9.10
C LYS A 210 -0.33 -12.03 -7.70
N ILE A 211 -1.05 -10.93 -7.46
CA ILE A 211 -1.15 -10.31 -6.15
C ILE A 211 -1.75 -11.30 -5.15
N LYS A 212 -2.89 -11.92 -5.44
CA LYS A 212 -3.50 -12.93 -4.58
C LYS A 212 -2.54 -14.07 -4.24
N HIS A 213 -1.81 -14.58 -5.23
CA HIS A 213 -0.81 -15.63 -5.01
C HIS A 213 0.32 -15.16 -4.10
N ASN A 214 0.89 -13.99 -4.35
CA ASN A 214 1.99 -13.44 -3.56
C ASN A 214 1.58 -13.08 -2.14
N TYR A 215 0.31 -12.70 -1.92
CA TYR A 215 -0.19 -12.27 -0.62
C TYR A 215 -0.85 -13.35 0.21
N LYS A 216 -0.78 -14.61 -0.23
CA LYS A 216 -1.32 -15.75 0.51
C LYS A 216 -0.80 -15.86 1.94
N TRP A 217 0.44 -15.43 2.18
CA TRP A 217 1.11 -15.51 3.47
C TRP A 217 1.47 -14.12 4.04
N VAL A 218 0.65 -13.11 3.69
CA VAL A 218 0.85 -11.73 4.14
C VAL A 218 -0.34 -11.29 4.98
N ILE A 219 -0.05 -10.65 6.11
CA ILE A 219 -1.02 -10.07 7.03
C ILE A 219 -0.80 -8.56 7.03
N GLY A 220 -1.84 -7.78 6.72
CA GLY A 220 -1.82 -6.33 6.88
C GLY A 220 -2.30 -5.92 8.27
N VAL A 221 -1.60 -4.97 8.87
CA VAL A 221 -1.98 -4.39 10.15
C VAL A 221 -2.13 -2.89 10.01
N SER A 222 -3.33 -2.37 10.21
CA SER A 222 -3.58 -0.93 10.24
C SER A 222 -3.23 -0.37 11.62
N LYS A 223 -2.51 0.74 11.65
CA LYS A 223 -2.17 1.45 12.90
C LYS A 223 -3.35 2.24 13.46
N SER A 224 -4.20 2.74 12.57
CA SER A 224 -5.38 3.49 12.92
C SER A 224 -6.63 2.74 12.48
N PHE A 225 -7.64 2.83 13.29
CA PHE A 225 -8.92 2.21 13.06
C PHE A 225 -9.99 3.26 13.36
N ASN A 226 -10.80 3.59 12.35
CA ASN A 226 -11.98 4.42 12.56
C ASN A 226 -13.20 3.52 12.80
N PRO A 227 -13.67 3.40 14.05
CA PRO A 227 -14.81 2.54 14.35
C PRO A 227 -16.12 3.01 13.70
N GLU A 228 -16.22 4.28 13.36
CA GLU A 228 -17.41 4.84 12.67
C GLU A 228 -17.52 4.39 11.22
N SER A 229 -16.40 3.96 10.60
CA SER A 229 -16.41 3.44 9.24
C SER A 229 -16.93 2.00 9.14
N ILE A 230 -17.13 1.31 10.27
CA ILE A 230 -17.72 -0.03 10.29
C ILE A 230 -19.23 0.09 10.49
N LEU A 231 -19.96 -0.27 9.47
CA LEU A 231 -21.42 -0.27 9.48
C LEU A 231 -21.93 -1.70 9.68
N ASP A 232 -22.97 -1.85 10.48
CA ASP A 232 -23.72 -3.09 10.59
C ASP A 232 -24.54 -3.37 9.30
N HIS A 233 -25.27 -4.48 9.27
CA HIS A 233 -26.12 -4.86 8.14
C HIS A 233 -27.24 -3.85 7.86
N THR A 234 -27.59 -2.99 8.83
CA THR A 234 -28.58 -1.91 8.69
C THR A 234 -27.97 -0.60 8.21
N GLY A 235 -26.65 -0.51 8.11
CA GLY A 235 -25.91 0.69 7.72
C GLY A 235 -25.66 1.67 8.88
N LYS A 236 -25.81 1.22 10.14
CA LYS A 236 -25.48 2.02 11.33
C LYS A 236 -24.05 1.75 11.78
N ALA A 237 -23.38 2.79 12.28
CA ALA A 237 -22.05 2.68 12.85
C ALA A 237 -22.06 1.72 14.06
N ASN A 238 -21.06 0.83 14.12
CA ASN A 238 -20.98 -0.24 15.11
C ASN A 238 -19.71 -0.12 15.99
N ALA A 239 -19.37 1.11 16.37
CA ALA A 239 -18.16 1.42 17.13
C ALA A 239 -18.10 0.66 18.47
N ASN A 240 -19.22 0.61 19.21
CA ASN A 240 -19.28 -0.05 20.51
C ASN A 240 -19.02 -1.55 20.41
N TYR A 241 -19.44 -2.19 19.32
CA TYR A 241 -19.20 -3.62 19.10
C TYR A 241 -17.71 -3.98 19.09
N ILE A 242 -16.85 -3.07 18.60
CA ILE A 242 -15.41 -3.27 18.58
C ILE A 242 -14.77 -2.86 19.90
N ALA A 243 -15.24 -1.77 20.51
CA ALA A 243 -14.77 -1.31 21.80
C ALA A 243 -15.00 -2.35 22.91
N ASP A 244 -16.13 -3.07 22.85
CA ASP A 244 -16.53 -4.09 23.82
C ASP A 244 -15.97 -5.48 23.51
N LEU A 245 -15.05 -5.61 22.54
CA LEU A 245 -14.47 -6.90 22.13
C LEU A 245 -13.73 -7.56 23.30
N PRO A 246 -14.16 -8.75 23.78
CA PRO A 246 -13.50 -9.40 24.88
C PRO A 246 -12.08 -9.86 24.54
N LEU A 247 -11.23 -10.05 25.57
CA LEU A 247 -9.89 -10.57 25.38
C LEU A 247 -9.90 -11.93 24.68
N PHE A 248 -8.99 -12.15 23.74
CA PHE A 248 -8.90 -13.33 22.87
C PHE A 248 -10.12 -13.59 21.99
N HIS A 249 -10.93 -12.58 21.76
CA HIS A 249 -12.00 -12.64 20.78
C HIS A 249 -11.64 -11.83 19.53
N ARG A 250 -12.26 -12.16 18.41
CA ARG A 250 -12.21 -11.38 17.19
C ARG A 250 -13.61 -11.12 16.65
N THR A 251 -13.74 -10.14 15.83
CA THR A 251 -14.94 -9.98 15.00
C THR A 251 -15.03 -11.12 13.99
N PRO A 252 -16.21 -11.46 13.47
CA PRO A 252 -16.33 -12.31 12.28
C PRO A 252 -15.50 -11.72 11.13
N ALA A 253 -15.00 -12.60 10.26
CA ALA A 253 -14.34 -12.13 9.05
C ALA A 253 -15.37 -11.43 8.16
N VAL A 254 -15.07 -10.19 7.75
CA VAL A 254 -15.90 -9.42 6.83
C VAL A 254 -15.22 -9.30 5.48
N SER A 255 -16.01 -9.45 4.40
CA SER A 255 -15.49 -9.23 3.07
C SER A 255 -15.39 -7.73 2.79
N TYR A 256 -14.23 -7.28 2.37
CA TYR A 256 -14.01 -5.89 2.02
C TYR A 256 -14.55 -5.63 0.61
N THR A 257 -15.54 -4.74 0.47
CA THR A 257 -16.34 -4.58 -0.76
C THR A 257 -15.69 -3.76 -1.86
N HIS A 258 -14.44 -3.37 -1.76
CA HIS A 258 -13.75 -2.69 -2.85
C HIS A 258 -13.25 -3.59 -3.98
N LEU A 259 -13.19 -4.86 -3.77
CA LEU A 259 -13.22 -5.80 -4.87
C LEU A 259 -14.71 -6.02 -5.20
N ARG A 260 -15.21 -5.48 -6.29
CA ARG A 260 -16.39 -6.03 -6.93
C ARG A 260 -16.03 -7.48 -7.24
N ALA A 261 -16.22 -8.31 -6.24
CA ALA A 261 -16.08 -9.74 -6.36
C ALA A 261 -17.38 -10.27 -6.96
N HIS A 262 -17.43 -10.26 -8.25
CA HIS A 262 -17.93 -11.46 -8.88
C HIS A 262 -16.85 -12.50 -8.61
N GLU A 263 -17.18 -13.45 -7.73
CA GLU A 263 -16.41 -14.65 -7.43
C GLU A 263 -15.11 -14.44 -6.64
N THR A 264 -15.23 -14.38 -5.33
CA THR A 264 -14.20 -15.02 -4.50
C THR A 264 -14.74 -15.25 -3.11
N GLY A 265 -15.03 -16.50 -2.81
CA GLY A 265 -14.99 -16.98 -1.45
C GLY A 265 -13.59 -16.64 -0.91
N ALA A 266 -13.50 -15.67 -0.01
CA ALA A 266 -12.30 -15.41 0.72
C ALA A 266 -12.13 -16.54 1.72
N TYR A 267 -11.23 -17.44 1.45
CA TYR A 267 -10.71 -18.36 2.45
C TYR A 267 -9.48 -17.67 3.09
N LEU A 268 -9.64 -17.28 4.32
CA LEU A 268 -8.58 -17.15 5.29
C LEU A 268 -8.62 -18.33 6.22
#